data_58ccc76543336ad50e12bb69f0706420
#
_entry.id   58ccc76543336ad50e12bb69f0706420
#
_cell.length_a   1.000
_cell.length_b   1.000
_cell.length_c   1.000
_cell.angle_alpha   90.00
_cell.angle_beta   90.00
_cell.angle_gamma   90.00
#
_symmetry.space_group_name_H-M   'P 1'
#
loop_
_entity.id
_entity.type
_entity.pdbx_description
1 polymer ?
#
loop_
_entity_poly.entity_id
_entity_poly.type
_entity_poly.pdbx_seq_one_letter_code
_entity_poly.pdbx_strand_id
1 'polypeptide(L)'
;FVRGATEAINLVAASWGGVNLVEGDRIVLSTLEHHSNIVPWQMIAERTGAAIDVCPLTEDHRIDLDALERLLTPRTKLVALAHVSNVLGSVLDARRAADLAHSVGAKLL
;
A
#
# COMPACT_ATOMS: atom_id res chain seq x y z
N PHE A 1 10.08 -15.18 11.54
CA PHE A 1 8.88 -15.84 11.01
C PHE A 1 7.63 -15.29 11.69
N VAL A 2 6.56 -15.18 10.94
CA VAL A 2 5.25 -14.72 11.42
C VAL A 2 4.18 -15.76 11.08
N ARG A 3 3.02 -15.65 11.73
CA ARG A 3 1.93 -16.63 11.58
C ARG A 3 1.14 -16.46 10.27
N GLY A 4 1.32 -15.37 9.57
CA GLY A 4 0.62 -15.10 8.31
C GLY A 4 0.74 -13.64 7.90
N ALA A 5 0.08 -13.29 6.80
CA ALA A 5 0.15 -11.95 6.21
C ALA A 5 -0.36 -10.86 7.19
N THR A 6 -1.42 -11.13 7.93
CA THR A 6 -1.97 -10.17 8.90
C THR A 6 -0.93 -9.77 9.95
N GLU A 7 -0.25 -10.74 10.55
CA GLU A 7 0.80 -10.48 11.52
C GLU A 7 1.98 -9.74 10.90
N ALA A 8 2.38 -10.14 9.68
CA ALA A 8 3.47 -9.49 8.97
C ALA A 8 3.15 -8.01 8.68
N ILE A 9 1.97 -7.71 8.20
CA ILE A 9 1.55 -6.34 7.90
C ILE A 9 1.49 -5.49 9.16
N ASN A 10 0.92 -6.02 10.25
CA ASN A 10 0.90 -5.32 11.54
C ASN A 10 2.30 -5.03 12.06
N LEU A 11 3.22 -5.99 11.92
CA LEU A 11 4.60 -5.80 12.33
C LEU A 11 5.28 -4.68 11.55
N VAL A 12 5.11 -4.65 10.22
CA VAL A 12 5.69 -3.60 9.38
C VAL A 12 5.06 -2.25 9.71
N ALA A 13 3.75 -2.18 9.87
CA ALA A 13 3.07 -0.93 10.20
C ALA A 13 3.53 -0.37 11.53
N ALA A 14 3.62 -1.21 12.57
CA ALA A 14 4.01 -0.77 13.91
C ALA A 14 5.50 -0.40 13.99
N SER A 15 6.38 -1.19 13.38
CA SER A 15 7.84 -0.97 13.46
C SER A 15 8.32 0.05 12.42
N TRP A 16 8.23 -0.29 11.14
CA TRP A 16 8.72 0.59 10.08
C TRP A 16 7.89 1.87 9.98
N GLY A 17 6.56 1.73 10.00
CA GLY A 17 5.65 2.87 9.87
C GLY A 17 5.79 3.86 11.01
N GLY A 18 5.88 3.35 12.24
CA GLY A 18 6.04 4.18 13.42
C GLY A 18 7.35 4.98 13.46
N VAL A 19 8.40 4.47 12.82
CA VAL A 19 9.71 5.11 12.79
C VAL A 19 9.87 6.04 11.57
N ASN A 20 9.32 5.65 10.43
CA ASN A 20 9.63 6.29 9.15
C ASN A 20 8.55 7.23 8.62
N LEU A 21 7.30 7.13 9.10
CA LEU A 21 6.22 7.98 8.65
C LEU A 21 6.09 9.23 9.53
N VAL A 22 5.91 10.37 8.89
CA VAL A 22 5.66 11.64 9.55
C VAL A 22 4.47 12.36 8.89
N GLU A 23 4.01 13.43 9.50
CA GLU A 23 2.90 14.23 8.97
C GLU A 23 3.19 14.67 7.53
N GLY A 24 2.21 14.50 6.66
CA GLY A 24 2.30 14.83 5.25
C GLY A 24 2.79 13.70 4.36
N ASP A 25 3.30 12.61 4.93
CA ASP A 25 3.66 11.41 4.16
C ASP A 25 2.40 10.71 3.65
N ARG A 26 2.53 9.97 2.54
CA ARG A 26 1.41 9.29 1.88
C ARG A 26 1.65 7.80 1.86
N ILE A 27 0.57 7.07 2.09
CA ILE A 27 0.52 5.60 1.95
C ILE A 27 -0.51 5.30 0.88
N VAL A 28 -0.14 4.52 -0.13
CA VAL A 28 -1.08 4.12 -1.19
C VAL A 28 -1.58 2.69 -0.93
N LEU A 29 -2.88 2.54 -0.88
CA LEU A 29 -3.58 1.25 -0.85
C LEU A 29 -4.47 1.16 -2.09
N SER A 30 -4.99 -0.03 -2.40
CA SER A 30 -6.00 -0.16 -3.45
C SER A 30 -7.39 -0.39 -2.84
N THR A 31 -8.42 -0.20 -3.64
CA THR A 31 -9.79 -0.54 -3.24
C THR A 31 -10.01 -2.06 -3.14
N LEU A 32 -9.04 -2.84 -3.60
CA LEU A 32 -9.09 -4.32 -3.59
C LEU A 32 -8.57 -4.93 -2.29
N GLU A 33 -8.01 -4.12 -1.39
CA GLU A 33 -7.31 -4.66 -0.22
C GLU A 33 -8.25 -5.29 0.80
N HIS A 34 -7.78 -6.39 1.40
CA HIS A 34 -8.43 -6.99 2.57
C HIS A 34 -8.20 -6.09 3.80
N HIS A 35 -9.10 -6.16 4.79
CA HIS A 35 -9.00 -5.37 6.03
C HIS A 35 -7.64 -5.51 6.71
N SER A 36 -6.99 -6.67 6.63
CA SER A 36 -5.65 -6.88 7.19
C SER A 36 -4.59 -5.98 6.57
N ASN A 37 -4.81 -5.47 5.35
CA ASN A 37 -3.93 -4.51 4.68
C ASN A 37 -4.56 -3.11 4.61
N ILE A 38 -5.56 -2.82 5.40
CA ILE A 38 -6.19 -1.50 5.47
C ILE A 38 -6.06 -0.94 6.90
N VAL A 39 -6.59 -1.68 7.87
CA VAL A 39 -6.70 -1.21 9.26
C VAL A 39 -5.35 -0.85 9.87
N PRO A 40 -4.28 -1.66 9.75
CA PRO A 40 -2.99 -1.29 10.32
C PRO A 40 -2.45 0.03 9.77
N TRP A 41 -2.67 0.31 8.48
CA TRP A 41 -2.21 1.55 7.85
C TRP A 41 -3.06 2.74 8.27
N GLN A 42 -4.37 2.56 8.45
CA GLN A 42 -5.24 3.60 9.02
C GLN A 42 -4.79 3.99 10.44
N MET A 43 -4.47 3.01 11.26
CA MET A 43 -4.02 3.24 12.63
C MET A 43 -2.70 3.99 12.67
N ILE A 44 -1.71 3.57 11.85
CA ILE A 44 -0.40 4.24 11.84
C ILE A 44 -0.48 5.63 11.20
N ALA A 45 -1.34 5.82 10.21
CA ALA A 45 -1.58 7.13 9.61
C ALA A 45 -2.15 8.11 10.63
N GLU A 46 -3.10 7.67 11.43
CA GLU A 46 -3.68 8.49 12.51
C GLU A 46 -2.61 8.90 13.53
N ARG A 47 -1.73 7.97 13.91
CA ARG A 47 -0.65 8.23 14.89
C ARG A 47 0.43 9.17 14.36
N THR A 48 0.78 9.07 13.09
CA THR A 48 1.93 9.76 12.50
C THR A 48 1.55 11.04 11.76
N GLY A 49 0.26 11.23 11.44
CA GLY A 49 -0.19 12.32 10.58
C GLY A 49 -0.03 12.04 9.09
N ALA A 50 0.37 10.83 8.70
CA ALA A 50 0.39 10.41 7.31
C ALA A 50 -1.04 10.29 6.77
N ALA A 51 -1.20 10.37 5.45
CA ALA A 51 -2.50 10.23 4.80
C ALA A 51 -2.51 9.00 3.89
N ILE A 52 -3.71 8.47 3.65
CA ILE A 52 -3.90 7.32 2.77
C ILE A 52 -4.48 7.79 1.45
N ASP A 53 -3.85 7.40 0.35
CA ASP A 53 -4.37 7.52 -1.00
C ASP A 53 -4.90 6.17 -1.45
N VAL A 54 -6.02 6.17 -2.15
CA VAL A 54 -6.65 4.94 -2.62
C VAL A 54 -6.50 4.83 -4.13
N CYS A 55 -5.79 3.78 -4.56
CA CYS A 55 -5.63 3.46 -5.98
C CYS A 55 -6.89 2.74 -6.48
N PRO A 56 -7.54 3.24 -7.53
CA PRO A 56 -8.75 2.61 -8.07
C PRO A 56 -8.44 1.34 -8.85
N LEU A 57 -9.50 0.64 -9.23
CA LEU A 57 -9.45 -0.51 -10.13
C LEU A 57 -9.73 -0.06 -11.56
N THR A 58 -9.25 -0.87 -12.52
CA THR A 58 -9.63 -0.77 -13.93
C THR A 58 -11.06 -1.29 -14.14
N GLU A 59 -11.59 -1.13 -15.36
CA GLU A 59 -12.92 -1.65 -15.70
C GLU A 59 -13.02 -3.18 -15.56
N ASP A 60 -11.91 -3.90 -15.77
CA ASP A 60 -11.83 -5.34 -15.58
C ASP A 60 -11.41 -5.76 -14.16
N HIS A 61 -11.57 -4.87 -13.19
CA HIS A 61 -11.36 -5.11 -11.76
C HIS A 61 -9.93 -5.47 -11.38
N ARG A 62 -8.96 -4.91 -12.05
CA ARG A 62 -7.53 -5.00 -11.69
C ARG A 62 -7.09 -3.70 -11.03
N ILE A 63 -6.05 -3.76 -10.21
CA ILE A 63 -5.43 -2.53 -9.68
C ILE A 63 -4.92 -1.71 -10.87
N ASP A 64 -5.38 -0.45 -10.95
CA ASP A 64 -5.04 0.44 -12.05
C ASP A 64 -3.65 1.05 -11.83
N LEU A 65 -2.63 0.44 -12.42
CA LEU A 65 -1.25 0.91 -12.25
C LEU A 65 -0.99 2.25 -12.96
N ASP A 66 -1.77 2.61 -13.98
CA ASP A 66 -1.69 3.94 -14.58
C ASP A 66 -2.21 5.00 -13.59
N ALA A 67 -3.28 4.69 -12.87
CA ALA A 67 -3.77 5.55 -11.80
C ALA A 67 -2.77 5.61 -10.63
N LEU A 68 -2.14 4.49 -10.28
CA LEU A 68 -1.08 4.46 -9.27
C LEU A 68 0.03 5.45 -9.63
N GLU A 69 0.50 5.42 -10.87
CA GLU A 69 1.54 6.33 -11.34
C GLU A 69 1.15 7.80 -11.12
N ARG A 70 -0.10 8.15 -11.39
CA ARG A 70 -0.61 9.51 -11.18
C ARG A 70 -0.76 9.90 -9.71
N LEU A 71 -0.99 8.92 -8.82
CA LEU A 71 -1.11 9.16 -7.37
C LEU A 71 0.24 9.40 -6.70
N LEU A 72 1.31 8.81 -7.23
CA LEU A 72 2.63 8.84 -6.60
C LEU A 72 3.18 10.27 -6.54
N THR A 73 3.73 10.62 -5.39
CA THR A 73 4.40 11.90 -5.15
C THR A 73 5.70 11.67 -4.40
N PRO A 74 6.60 12.67 -4.29
CA PRO A 74 7.79 12.53 -3.45
C PRO A 74 7.49 12.27 -1.97
N ARG A 75 6.26 12.52 -1.52
CA ARG A 75 5.80 12.25 -0.15
C ARG A 75 5.23 10.83 0.01
N THR A 76 5.04 10.08 -1.06
CA THR A 76 4.62 8.68 -0.98
C THR A 76 5.76 7.85 -0.43
N LYS A 77 5.55 7.24 0.72
CA LYS A 77 6.57 6.44 1.43
C LYS A 77 6.33 4.95 1.33
N LEU A 78 5.07 4.56 1.15
CA LEU A 78 4.68 3.16 1.09
C LEU A 78 3.58 2.97 0.07
N VAL A 79 3.69 1.88 -0.69
CA VAL A 79 2.64 1.33 -1.54
C VAL A 79 2.39 -0.09 -1.06
N ALA A 80 1.19 -0.37 -0.53
CA ALA A 80 0.85 -1.69 0.01
C ALA A 80 -0.33 -2.26 -0.78
N LEU A 81 -0.06 -3.29 -1.59
CA LEU A 81 -0.99 -3.84 -2.55
C LEU A 81 -1.06 -5.36 -2.46
N ALA A 82 -2.26 -5.92 -2.63
CA ALA A 82 -2.41 -7.37 -2.75
C ALA A 82 -1.81 -7.86 -4.06
N HIS A 83 -0.92 -8.86 -3.99
CA HIS A 83 -0.36 -9.48 -5.19
C HIS A 83 -1.42 -10.33 -5.91
N VAL A 84 -2.18 -11.09 -5.15
CA VAL A 84 -3.30 -11.90 -5.68
C VAL A 84 -4.54 -11.58 -4.86
N SER A 85 -5.62 -11.20 -5.53
CA SER A 85 -6.89 -10.98 -4.86
C SER A 85 -7.64 -12.29 -4.70
N ASN A 86 -7.97 -12.65 -3.46
CA ASN A 86 -8.83 -13.81 -3.18
C ASN A 86 -10.29 -13.56 -3.58
N VAL A 87 -10.68 -12.30 -3.71
CA VAL A 87 -12.06 -11.93 -4.05
C VAL A 87 -12.31 -12.01 -5.56
N LEU A 88 -11.40 -11.48 -6.36
CA LEU A 88 -11.54 -11.37 -7.82
C LEU A 88 -10.60 -12.27 -8.61
N GLY A 89 -9.65 -12.95 -7.94
CA GLY A 89 -8.68 -13.81 -8.59
C GLY A 89 -7.67 -13.07 -9.48
N SER A 90 -7.62 -11.75 -9.43
CA SER A 90 -6.68 -10.96 -10.22
C SER A 90 -5.27 -11.02 -9.65
N VAL A 91 -4.27 -10.99 -10.53
CA VAL A 91 -2.85 -10.99 -10.17
C VAL A 91 -2.26 -9.63 -10.51
N LEU A 92 -1.60 -9.00 -9.54
CA LEU A 92 -0.91 -7.73 -9.72
C LEU A 92 0.39 -7.94 -10.52
N ASP A 93 0.67 -7.04 -11.47
CA ASP A 93 2.02 -6.92 -12.02
C ASP A 93 2.95 -6.30 -10.96
N ALA A 94 3.47 -7.15 -10.10
CA ALA A 94 4.27 -6.72 -8.96
C ALA A 94 5.56 -6.01 -9.38
N ARG A 95 6.15 -6.40 -10.51
CA ARG A 95 7.36 -5.75 -11.01
C ARG A 95 7.09 -4.31 -11.41
N ARG A 96 6.04 -4.08 -12.17
CA ARG A 96 5.65 -2.72 -12.56
C ARG A 96 5.28 -1.87 -11.34
N ALA A 97 4.53 -2.44 -10.40
CA ALA A 97 4.18 -1.75 -9.15
C ALA A 97 5.43 -1.38 -8.34
N ALA A 98 6.41 -2.28 -8.26
CA ALA A 98 7.67 -2.02 -7.57
C ALA A 98 8.46 -0.90 -8.26
N ASP A 99 8.59 -0.94 -9.58
CA ASP A 99 9.30 0.08 -10.34
C ASP A 99 8.66 1.46 -10.15
N LEU A 100 7.32 1.52 -10.17
CA LEU A 100 6.59 2.76 -9.91
C LEU A 100 6.83 3.29 -8.49
N ALA A 101 6.68 2.44 -7.48
CA ALA A 101 6.91 2.83 -6.09
C ALA A 101 8.35 3.32 -5.89
N HIS A 102 9.33 2.58 -6.39
CA HIS A 102 10.74 2.92 -6.26
C HIS A 102 11.12 4.21 -7.01
N SER A 103 10.39 4.57 -8.07
CA SER A 103 10.65 5.80 -8.81
C SER A 103 10.49 7.06 -7.97
N VAL A 104 9.70 7.01 -6.89
CA VAL A 104 9.53 8.12 -5.93
C VAL A 104 10.18 7.82 -4.58
N GLY A 105 10.96 6.74 -4.47
CA GLY A 105 11.62 6.35 -3.23
C GLY A 105 10.70 5.64 -2.22
N ALA A 106 9.51 5.22 -2.63
CA ALA A 106 8.58 4.49 -1.77
C ALA A 106 8.95 3.00 -1.69
N LYS A 107 8.56 2.38 -0.59
CA LYS A 107 8.62 0.92 -0.45
C LYS A 107 7.38 0.29 -1.03
N LEU A 108 7.50 -0.93 -1.54
CA LEU A 108 6.35 -1.77 -1.92
C LEU A 108 6.23 -2.93 -0.93
N LEU A 109 5.02 -3.14 -0.41
CA LEU A 109 4.66 -4.27 0.44
C LEU A 109 3.59 -5.12 -0.25
#